data_d98874b9202a4356654b194881a4c683
#
_entry.id   d98874b9202a4356654b194881a4c683
#
_cell.length_a   1.000
_cell.length_b   1.000
_cell.length_c   1.000
_cell.angle_alpha   90.00
_cell.angle_beta   90.00
_cell.angle_gamma   90.00
#
_symmetry.space_group_name_H-M   'P 1'
#
loop_
_entity.id
_entity.type
_entity.pdbx_description
1 polymer ?
#
loop_
_entity_poly.entity_id
_entity_poly.type
_entity_poly.pdbx_seq_one_letter_code
_entity_poly.pdbx_strand_id
1 'polypeptide(L)'
;MKLCGLDFETANSCNGSICSVGVAVVENGEVLERKEYLIKPHKSLDWMSKFCRDIHGITYEDLRESPEFSKVWQSVKTMLTSADCVAIHNAPFDLRHLHNILSLYHLPSVSFDYVCSLQLCRHHFPEAHSHSLNCMADMFGMTFQHHDALEDAETCAKIASQLEIPENFICRFEYLQNA
;
A
#
# COMPACT_ATOMS: atom_id res chain seq x y z
N MET A 1 15.85 8.70 7.16
CA MET A 1 14.36 8.70 7.24
C MET A 1 13.90 7.26 7.20
N LYS A 2 13.06 6.88 8.14
CA LYS A 2 12.43 5.57 8.19
C LYS A 2 11.10 5.62 7.44
N LEU A 3 10.97 4.83 6.38
CA LEU A 3 9.79 4.76 5.53
C LEU A 3 9.02 3.48 5.78
N CYS A 4 7.69 3.53 5.68
CA CYS A 4 6.85 2.34 5.62
C CYS A 4 6.17 2.28 4.25
N GLY A 5 6.50 1.28 3.43
CA GLY A 5 5.75 0.99 2.21
C GLY A 5 4.37 0.45 2.54
N LEU A 6 3.38 0.83 1.76
CA LEU A 6 2.02 0.31 1.83
C LEU A 6 1.51 0.05 0.43
N ASP A 7 0.92 -1.13 0.23
CA ASP A 7 0.22 -1.49 -1.00
C ASP A 7 -0.97 -2.39 -0.72
N PHE A 8 -2.01 -2.30 -1.54
CA PHE A 8 -3.22 -3.11 -1.46
C PHE A 8 -3.53 -3.80 -2.78
N GLU A 9 -3.85 -5.09 -2.71
CA GLU A 9 -4.59 -5.74 -3.78
C GLU A 9 -6.09 -5.74 -3.47
N THR A 10 -6.91 -5.65 -4.52
CA THR A 10 -8.36 -5.50 -4.40
C THR A 10 -9.13 -6.63 -5.06
N ALA A 11 -10.14 -7.14 -4.38
CA ALA A 11 -11.01 -8.20 -4.92
C ALA A 11 -11.86 -7.72 -6.10
N ASN A 12 -12.24 -6.44 -6.12
CA ASN A 12 -13.10 -5.84 -7.15
C ASN A 12 -12.95 -4.31 -7.20
N SER A 13 -13.71 -3.65 -8.06
CA SER A 13 -13.64 -2.20 -8.30
C SER A 13 -14.29 -1.33 -7.20
N CYS A 14 -14.88 -1.92 -6.17
CA CYS A 14 -15.48 -1.16 -5.09
C CYS A 14 -14.42 -0.68 -4.11
N ASN A 15 -14.50 0.58 -3.68
CA ASN A 15 -13.56 1.12 -2.69
C ASN A 15 -13.67 0.36 -1.36
N GLY A 16 -12.54 -0.09 -0.84
CA GLY A 16 -12.48 -0.90 0.39
C GLY A 16 -12.55 -2.41 0.18
N SER A 17 -12.58 -2.89 -1.09
CA SER A 17 -12.58 -4.33 -1.40
C SER A 17 -11.19 -4.97 -1.28
N ILE A 18 -10.43 -4.61 -0.25
CA ILE A 18 -9.06 -5.08 -0.04
C ILE A 18 -9.06 -6.61 0.13
N CYS A 19 -8.20 -7.30 -0.63
CA CYS A 19 -7.99 -8.75 -0.54
C CYS A 19 -6.54 -9.13 -0.18
N SER A 20 -5.59 -8.22 -0.29
CA SER A 20 -4.25 -8.34 0.31
C SER A 20 -3.76 -6.98 0.79
N VAL A 21 -2.93 -6.97 1.81
CA VAL A 21 -2.20 -5.80 2.28
C VAL A 21 -0.75 -6.15 2.54
N GLY A 22 0.16 -5.41 1.89
CA GLY A 22 1.58 -5.46 2.12
C GLY A 22 2.06 -4.22 2.86
N VAL A 23 2.92 -4.40 3.86
CA VAL A 23 3.60 -3.33 4.56
C VAL A 23 5.05 -3.69 4.81
N ALA A 24 5.97 -2.77 4.53
CA ALA A 24 7.40 -2.98 4.71
C ALA A 24 8.08 -1.72 5.27
N VAL A 25 8.75 -1.86 6.41
CA VAL A 25 9.51 -0.77 7.03
C VAL A 25 10.94 -0.82 6.51
N VAL A 26 11.38 0.28 5.92
CA VAL A 26 12.70 0.44 5.30
C VAL A 26 13.41 1.64 5.92
N GLU A 27 14.67 1.49 6.29
CA GLU A 27 15.53 2.57 6.73
C GLU A 27 16.90 2.46 6.08
N ASN A 28 17.38 3.53 5.47
CA ASN A 28 18.65 3.55 4.75
C ASN A 28 18.80 2.44 3.67
N GLY A 29 17.69 2.09 3.02
CA GLY A 29 17.64 1.02 2.00
C GLY A 29 17.51 -0.41 2.56
N GLU A 30 17.66 -0.59 3.88
CA GLU A 30 17.54 -1.88 4.55
C GLU A 30 16.11 -2.14 5.02
N VAL A 31 15.61 -3.35 4.82
CA VAL A 31 14.28 -3.77 5.30
C VAL A 31 14.40 -4.16 6.77
N LEU A 32 13.69 -3.46 7.64
CA LEU A 32 13.66 -3.73 9.08
C LEU A 32 12.55 -4.69 9.49
N GLU A 33 11.38 -4.55 8.88
CA GLU A 33 10.21 -5.39 9.13
C GLU A 33 9.33 -5.42 7.88
N ARG A 34 8.72 -6.57 7.61
CA ARG A 34 7.77 -6.72 6.50
C ARG A 34 6.65 -7.69 6.89
N LYS A 35 5.43 -7.39 6.47
CA LYS A 35 4.26 -8.23 6.70
C LYS A 35 3.30 -8.17 5.53
N GLU A 36 2.71 -9.32 5.26
CA GLU A 36 1.60 -9.46 4.34
C GLU A 36 0.44 -10.15 5.03
N TYR A 37 -0.76 -9.77 4.64
CA TYR A 37 -1.99 -10.44 5.05
C TYR A 37 -2.91 -10.57 3.84
N LEU A 38 -3.30 -11.80 3.51
CA LEU A 38 -4.49 -12.05 2.73
C LEU A 38 -5.72 -11.65 3.56
N ILE A 39 -6.66 -10.96 2.94
CA ILE A 39 -7.81 -10.36 3.61
C ILE A 39 -9.09 -10.89 3.01
N LYS A 40 -9.96 -11.45 3.85
CA LYS A 40 -11.33 -11.72 3.47
C LYS A 40 -12.07 -10.39 3.28
N PRO A 41 -12.58 -10.08 2.08
CA PRO A 41 -13.28 -8.82 1.85
C PRO A 41 -14.47 -8.65 2.79
N HIS A 42 -14.79 -7.40 3.11
CA HIS A 42 -15.98 -7.09 3.91
C HIS A 42 -17.24 -7.67 3.25
N LYS A 43 -18.17 -8.20 4.04
CA LYS A 43 -19.40 -8.89 3.57
C LYS A 43 -20.23 -8.12 2.55
N SER A 44 -20.17 -6.79 2.55
CA SER A 44 -20.85 -5.95 1.55
C SER A 44 -20.08 -5.84 0.22
N LEU A 45 -18.84 -6.30 0.16
CA LEU A 45 -17.93 -6.24 -0.98
C LEU A 45 -17.38 -7.62 -1.35
N ASP A 46 -18.04 -8.69 -0.85
CA ASP A 46 -17.57 -10.08 -0.90
C ASP A 46 -17.89 -10.73 -2.26
N TRP A 47 -17.18 -10.26 -3.29
CA TRP A 47 -17.12 -10.88 -4.61
C TRP A 47 -15.76 -10.61 -5.27
N MET A 48 -15.33 -11.53 -6.14
CA MET A 48 -14.05 -11.45 -6.83
C MET A 48 -14.25 -11.10 -8.30
N SER A 49 -13.69 -9.98 -8.73
CA SER A 49 -13.60 -9.61 -10.13
C SER A 49 -12.62 -10.51 -10.88
N LYS A 50 -13.03 -11.01 -12.05
CA LYS A 50 -12.10 -11.72 -12.93
C LYS A 50 -10.90 -10.85 -13.30
N PHE A 51 -11.13 -9.58 -13.58
CA PHE A 51 -10.08 -8.62 -13.92
C PHE A 51 -9.03 -8.48 -12.80
N CYS A 52 -9.47 -8.27 -11.56
CA CYS A 52 -8.56 -8.14 -10.42
C CYS A 52 -7.77 -9.45 -10.18
N ARG A 53 -8.47 -10.59 -10.16
CA ARG A 53 -7.83 -11.90 -10.03
C ARG A 53 -6.79 -12.16 -11.12
N ASP A 54 -7.06 -11.79 -12.37
CA ASP A 54 -6.13 -12.01 -13.48
C ASP A 54 -4.88 -11.13 -13.35
N ILE A 55 -4.92 -10.06 -12.54
CA ILE A 55 -3.78 -9.19 -12.22
C ILE A 55 -2.91 -9.78 -11.12
N HIS A 56 -3.47 -10.02 -9.93
CA HIS A 56 -2.71 -10.41 -8.73
C HIS A 56 -2.73 -11.93 -8.44
N GLY A 57 -3.55 -12.70 -9.14
CA GLY A 57 -3.62 -14.16 -9.01
C GLY A 57 -4.38 -14.67 -7.78
N ILE A 58 -4.73 -13.81 -6.82
CA ILE A 58 -5.45 -14.21 -5.60
C ILE A 58 -6.86 -14.67 -5.98
N THR A 59 -7.24 -15.86 -5.50
CA THR A 59 -8.55 -16.45 -5.76
C THR A 59 -9.47 -16.31 -4.55
N TYR A 60 -10.77 -16.49 -4.77
CA TYR A 60 -11.73 -16.50 -3.66
C TYR A 60 -11.45 -17.64 -2.65
N GLU A 61 -10.92 -18.77 -3.13
CA GLU A 61 -10.57 -19.90 -2.28
C GLU A 61 -9.42 -19.56 -1.32
N ASP A 62 -8.44 -18.79 -1.79
CA ASP A 62 -7.31 -18.33 -0.96
C ASP A 62 -7.79 -17.44 0.20
N LEU A 63 -8.89 -16.72 -0.01
CA LEU A 63 -9.43 -15.78 0.97
C LEU A 63 -10.41 -16.41 1.97
N ARG A 64 -10.83 -17.64 1.75
CA ARG A 64 -11.91 -18.27 2.54
C ARG A 64 -11.62 -18.32 4.03
N GLU A 65 -10.39 -18.66 4.41
CA GLU A 65 -9.95 -18.77 5.81
C GLU A 65 -9.12 -17.54 6.25
N SER A 66 -9.01 -16.53 5.39
CA SER A 66 -8.26 -15.32 5.71
C SER A 66 -9.00 -14.45 6.72
N PRO A 67 -8.29 -13.68 7.55
CA PRO A 67 -8.91 -12.76 8.47
C PRO A 67 -9.57 -11.59 7.72
N GLU A 68 -10.58 -10.99 8.33
CA GLU A 68 -11.08 -9.69 7.90
C GLU A 68 -10.07 -8.57 8.24
N PHE A 69 -10.11 -7.46 7.50
CA PHE A 69 -9.20 -6.32 7.68
C PHE A 69 -9.17 -5.80 9.14
N SER A 70 -10.31 -5.77 9.80
CA SER A 70 -10.43 -5.34 11.20
C SER A 70 -9.55 -6.14 12.17
N LYS A 71 -9.24 -7.40 11.86
CA LYS A 71 -8.41 -8.27 12.69
C LYS A 71 -6.91 -8.00 12.56
N VAL A 72 -6.48 -7.53 11.38
CA VAL A 72 -5.07 -7.25 11.09
C VAL A 72 -4.72 -5.76 11.23
N TRP A 73 -5.73 -4.89 11.25
CA TRP A 73 -5.56 -3.45 11.24
C TRP A 73 -4.60 -2.93 12.31
N GLN A 74 -4.67 -3.43 13.53
CA GLN A 74 -3.78 -2.96 14.60
C GLN A 74 -2.30 -3.21 14.26
N SER A 75 -1.98 -4.34 13.65
CA SER A 75 -0.62 -4.65 13.20
C SER A 75 -0.18 -3.73 12.07
N VAL A 76 -1.03 -3.56 11.05
CA VAL A 76 -0.78 -2.65 9.92
C VAL A 76 -0.60 -1.21 10.43
N LYS A 77 -1.55 -0.70 11.24
CA LYS A 77 -1.49 0.64 11.83
C LYS A 77 -0.17 0.87 12.57
N THR A 78 0.26 -0.09 13.39
CA THR A 78 1.51 0.03 14.15
C THR A 78 2.71 0.24 13.24
N MET A 79 2.80 -0.49 12.13
CA MET A 79 3.88 -0.32 11.17
C MET A 79 3.81 1.04 10.47
N LEU A 80 2.63 1.44 9.98
CA LEU A 80 2.44 2.75 9.33
C LEU A 80 2.84 3.92 10.25
N THR A 81 2.46 3.85 11.54
CA THR A 81 2.71 4.93 12.51
C THR A 81 4.07 4.84 13.19
N SER A 82 4.85 3.78 12.96
CA SER A 82 6.22 3.64 13.48
C SER A 82 7.27 4.29 12.59
N ALA A 83 6.91 4.64 11.36
CA ALA A 83 7.79 5.27 10.39
C ALA A 83 7.62 6.81 10.39
N ASP A 84 8.63 7.51 9.89
CA ASP A 84 8.59 8.96 9.73
C ASP A 84 7.60 9.36 8.62
N CYS A 85 7.48 8.52 7.57
CA CYS A 85 6.60 8.74 6.43
C CYS A 85 6.19 7.41 5.79
N VAL A 86 4.98 7.34 5.23
CA VAL A 86 4.48 6.18 4.48
C VAL A 86 4.73 6.40 2.98
N ALA A 87 5.40 5.47 2.32
CA ALA A 87 5.61 5.50 0.87
C ALA A 87 4.54 4.66 0.17
N ILE A 88 3.83 5.23 -0.80
CA ILE A 88 2.72 4.58 -1.52
C ILE A 88 2.86 4.88 -3.02
N HIS A 89 2.82 3.85 -3.86
CA HIS A 89 2.89 4.05 -5.31
C HIS A 89 1.49 4.31 -5.88
N ASN A 90 1.22 5.51 -6.41
CA ASN A 90 -0.12 5.97 -6.78
C ASN A 90 -1.06 6.11 -5.56
N ALA A 91 -0.58 6.77 -4.51
CA ALA A 91 -1.23 6.93 -3.21
C ALA A 91 -2.75 7.21 -3.21
N PRO A 92 -3.34 7.99 -4.15
CA PRO A 92 -4.78 8.21 -4.18
C PRO A 92 -5.62 6.94 -4.29
N PHE A 93 -5.08 5.86 -4.90
CA PHE A 93 -5.76 4.58 -4.98
C PHE A 93 -5.83 3.91 -3.60
N ASP A 94 -4.70 3.67 -2.98
CA ASP A 94 -4.60 2.94 -1.71
C ASP A 94 -5.27 3.71 -0.56
N LEU A 95 -5.05 5.02 -0.48
CA LEU A 95 -5.64 5.85 0.57
C LEU A 95 -7.16 5.90 0.50
N ARG A 96 -7.74 5.85 -0.70
CA ARG A 96 -9.19 5.74 -0.88
C ARG A 96 -9.72 4.39 -0.39
N HIS A 97 -9.03 3.29 -0.71
CA HIS A 97 -9.37 1.97 -0.21
C HIS A 97 -9.24 1.89 1.31
N LEU A 98 -8.14 2.42 1.86
CA LEU A 98 -7.91 2.49 3.31
C LEU A 98 -9.02 3.27 4.01
N HIS A 99 -9.34 4.49 3.54
CA HIS A 99 -10.40 5.31 4.14
C HIS A 99 -11.75 4.56 4.18
N ASN A 100 -12.11 3.91 3.06
CA ASN A 100 -13.38 3.20 2.97
C ASN A 100 -13.44 1.97 3.88
N ILE A 101 -12.38 1.16 3.95
CA ILE A 101 -12.37 -0.04 4.80
C ILE A 101 -12.38 0.33 6.29
N LEU A 102 -11.66 1.39 6.68
CA LEU A 102 -11.71 1.92 8.04
C LEU A 102 -13.13 2.34 8.42
N SER A 103 -13.84 3.00 7.49
CA SER A 103 -15.22 3.43 7.68
C SER A 103 -16.18 2.24 7.78
N LEU A 104 -16.07 1.24 6.90
CA LEU A 104 -16.92 0.04 6.88
C LEU A 104 -16.86 -0.75 8.19
N TYR A 105 -15.68 -0.82 8.81
CA TYR A 105 -15.48 -1.52 10.08
C TYR A 105 -15.55 -0.59 11.30
N HIS A 106 -15.85 0.69 11.13
CA HIS A 106 -15.87 1.69 12.21
C HIS A 106 -14.59 1.65 13.06
N LEU A 107 -13.43 1.58 12.39
CA LEU A 107 -12.15 1.46 13.07
C LEU A 107 -11.69 2.80 13.67
N PRO A 108 -10.84 2.77 14.72
CA PRO A 108 -10.36 3.99 15.37
C PRO A 108 -9.63 4.94 14.42
N SER A 109 -9.73 6.23 14.69
CA SER A 109 -9.03 7.29 13.97
C SER A 109 -7.53 7.01 13.84
N VAL A 110 -6.97 7.40 12.71
CA VAL A 110 -5.55 7.28 12.41
C VAL A 110 -5.10 8.45 11.55
N SER A 111 -3.86 8.88 11.75
CA SER A 111 -3.20 9.83 10.86
C SER A 111 -1.73 9.48 10.72
N PHE A 112 -1.16 9.76 9.56
CA PHE A 112 0.27 9.61 9.25
C PHE A 112 0.64 10.49 8.07
N ASP A 113 1.91 10.82 7.97
CA ASP A 113 2.45 11.52 6.81
C ASP A 113 2.78 10.51 5.72
N TYR A 114 2.58 10.88 4.46
CA TYR A 114 2.86 10.01 3.33
C TYR A 114 3.48 10.75 2.15
N VAL A 115 4.19 9.99 1.32
CA VAL A 115 4.69 10.42 0.02
C VAL A 115 4.17 9.49 -1.08
N CYS A 116 3.73 10.08 -2.19
CA CYS A 116 3.38 9.31 -3.38
C CYS A 116 4.63 9.07 -4.21
N SER A 117 5.17 7.84 -4.21
CA SER A 117 6.39 7.52 -4.94
C SER A 117 6.26 7.69 -6.45
N LEU A 118 5.06 7.52 -7.02
CA LEU A 118 4.79 7.82 -8.43
C LEU A 118 5.05 9.32 -8.75
N GLN A 119 4.57 10.23 -7.89
CA GLN A 119 4.80 11.67 -8.09
C GLN A 119 6.25 12.05 -7.83
N LEU A 120 6.88 11.43 -6.84
CA LEU A 120 8.29 11.61 -6.53
C LEU A 120 9.16 11.17 -7.71
N CYS A 121 8.89 9.99 -8.30
CA CYS A 121 9.60 9.52 -9.49
C CYS A 121 9.39 10.44 -10.70
N ARG A 122 8.19 10.96 -10.91
CA ARG A 122 7.92 11.95 -11.96
C ARG A 122 8.73 13.24 -11.79
N HIS A 123 8.95 13.65 -10.57
CA HIS A 123 9.76 14.82 -10.24
C HIS A 123 11.26 14.58 -10.54
N HIS A 124 11.80 13.45 -10.10
CA HIS A 124 13.22 13.15 -10.25
C HIS A 124 13.62 12.67 -11.64
N PHE A 125 12.70 12.03 -12.38
CA PHE A 125 12.96 11.40 -13.67
C PHE A 125 11.94 11.85 -14.75
N PRO A 126 11.81 13.16 -15.02
CA PRO A 126 10.76 13.67 -15.91
C PRO A 126 10.86 13.09 -17.33
N GLU A 127 12.04 12.65 -17.76
CA GLU A 127 12.29 12.08 -19.10
C GLU A 127 12.07 10.56 -19.17
N ALA A 128 11.71 9.89 -18.06
CA ALA A 128 11.45 8.45 -18.09
C ALA A 128 10.19 8.15 -18.93
N HIS A 129 10.27 7.12 -19.78
CA HIS A 129 9.15 6.74 -20.65
C HIS A 129 7.92 6.24 -19.88
N SER A 130 8.12 5.76 -18.67
CA SER A 130 7.07 5.30 -17.74
C SER A 130 7.53 5.47 -16.30
N HIS A 131 6.58 5.77 -15.41
CA HIS A 131 6.80 5.86 -13.96
C HIS A 131 6.03 4.79 -13.21
N SER A 132 5.62 3.70 -13.88
CA SER A 132 5.07 2.53 -13.20
C SER A 132 6.12 1.94 -12.26
N LEU A 133 5.66 1.26 -11.21
CA LEU A 133 6.56 0.70 -10.19
C LEU A 133 7.61 -0.22 -10.81
N ASN A 134 7.21 -1.07 -11.78
CA ASN A 134 8.13 -1.94 -12.54
C ASN A 134 9.23 -1.16 -13.26
N CYS A 135 8.85 -0.13 -14.04
CA CYS A 135 9.84 0.65 -14.78
C CYS A 135 10.80 1.38 -13.84
N MET A 136 10.30 1.86 -12.72
CA MET A 136 11.15 2.50 -11.72
C MET A 136 12.06 1.47 -11.05
N ALA A 137 11.54 0.30 -10.65
CA ALA A 137 12.35 -0.77 -10.09
C ALA A 137 13.49 -1.20 -11.02
N ASP A 138 13.20 -1.37 -12.31
CA ASP A 138 14.21 -1.67 -13.33
C ASP A 138 15.32 -0.60 -13.39
N MET A 139 14.96 0.69 -13.32
CA MET A 139 15.92 1.79 -13.29
C MET A 139 16.83 1.75 -12.07
N PHE A 140 16.33 1.27 -10.92
CA PHE A 140 17.08 1.10 -9.68
C PHE A 140 17.77 -0.27 -9.56
N GLY A 141 17.68 -1.13 -10.60
CA GLY A 141 18.28 -2.46 -10.61
C GLY A 141 17.61 -3.43 -9.63
N MET A 142 16.34 -3.21 -9.32
CA MET A 142 15.54 -4.06 -8.42
C MET A 142 14.70 -5.06 -9.23
N THR A 143 14.58 -6.28 -8.72
CA THR A 143 13.68 -7.32 -9.25
C THR A 143 12.70 -7.71 -8.15
N PHE A 144 11.42 -7.83 -8.48
CA PHE A 144 10.35 -8.20 -7.55
C PHE A 144 9.17 -8.82 -8.31
N GLN A 145 8.27 -9.46 -7.59
CA GLN A 145 7.02 -9.98 -8.16
C GLN A 145 5.96 -8.89 -8.11
N HIS A 146 5.68 -8.26 -9.25
CA HIS A 146 4.65 -7.23 -9.35
C HIS A 146 3.25 -7.80 -9.13
N HIS A 147 2.36 -6.99 -8.52
CA HIS A 147 1.03 -7.40 -8.06
C HIS A 147 1.05 -8.43 -6.92
N ASP A 148 2.12 -8.42 -6.16
CA ASP A 148 2.23 -8.98 -4.83
C ASP A 148 2.32 -7.79 -3.85
N ALA A 149 1.30 -7.62 -3.01
CA ALA A 149 1.18 -6.41 -2.20
C ALA A 149 2.41 -6.15 -1.31
N LEU A 150 3.06 -7.22 -0.81
CA LEU A 150 4.25 -7.07 0.02
C LEU A 150 5.48 -6.65 -0.80
N GLU A 151 5.69 -7.28 -1.94
CA GLU A 151 6.80 -6.95 -2.84
C GLU A 151 6.63 -5.52 -3.42
N ASP A 152 5.40 -5.12 -3.77
CA ASP A 152 5.10 -3.78 -4.25
C ASP A 152 5.32 -2.72 -3.16
N ALA A 153 4.87 -2.96 -1.92
CA ALA A 153 5.10 -2.08 -0.78
C ALA A 153 6.59 -1.91 -0.45
N GLU A 154 7.34 -3.03 -0.41
CA GLU A 154 8.78 -3.02 -0.14
C GLU A 154 9.54 -2.26 -1.23
N THR A 155 9.26 -2.57 -2.49
CA THR A 155 9.90 -1.92 -3.65
C THR A 155 9.61 -0.41 -3.66
N CYS A 156 8.37 -0.02 -3.42
CA CYS A 156 7.97 1.38 -3.30
C CYS A 156 8.77 2.13 -2.23
N ALA A 157 8.89 1.55 -1.02
CA ALA A 157 9.65 2.15 0.08
C ALA A 157 11.16 2.22 -0.23
N LYS A 158 11.72 1.18 -0.83
CA LYS A 158 13.14 1.17 -1.25
C LYS A 158 13.46 2.23 -2.29
N ILE A 159 12.60 2.40 -3.30
CA ILE A 159 12.75 3.47 -4.30
C ILE A 159 12.67 4.82 -3.62
N ALA A 160 11.64 5.07 -2.81
CA ALA A 160 11.48 6.35 -2.12
C ALA A 160 12.66 6.65 -1.18
N SER A 161 13.27 5.63 -0.54
CA SER A 161 14.42 5.80 0.36
C SER A 161 15.71 6.23 -0.35
N GLN A 162 15.80 6.03 -1.66
CA GLN A 162 16.96 6.43 -2.48
C GLN A 162 16.81 7.80 -3.13
N LEU A 163 15.67 8.45 -2.93
CA LEU A 163 15.36 9.77 -3.50
C LEU A 163 15.31 10.82 -2.40
N GLU A 164 15.68 12.04 -2.76
CA GLU A 164 15.35 13.18 -1.91
C GLU A 164 13.84 13.39 -1.90
N ILE A 165 13.26 13.54 -0.71
CA ILE A 165 11.82 13.81 -0.55
C ILE A 165 11.67 15.28 -0.14
N PRO A 166 11.33 16.19 -1.07
CA PRO A 166 11.09 17.58 -0.74
C PRO A 166 9.86 17.71 0.20
N GLU A 167 9.88 18.66 1.12
CA GLU A 167 8.81 18.86 2.12
C GLU A 167 7.41 19.00 1.47
N ASN A 168 7.34 19.65 0.31
CA ASN A 168 6.08 19.84 -0.42
C ASN A 168 5.52 18.56 -1.08
N PHE A 169 6.25 17.43 -1.04
CA PHE A 169 5.77 16.10 -1.45
C PHE A 169 5.24 15.30 -0.27
N ILE A 170 5.50 15.72 0.96
CA ILE A 170 4.97 15.09 2.16
C ILE A 170 3.54 15.61 2.36
N CYS A 171 2.59 14.68 2.32
CA CYS A 171 1.18 14.93 2.53
C CYS A 171 0.71 14.26 3.81
N ARG A 172 -0.47 14.70 4.31
CA ARG A 172 -1.09 14.12 5.51
C ARG A 172 -2.31 13.29 5.14
N PHE A 173 -2.34 12.03 5.58
CA PHE A 173 -3.54 11.22 5.61
C PHE A 173 -4.19 11.33 6.98
N GLU A 174 -5.50 11.57 7.01
CA GLU A 174 -6.31 11.58 8.23
C GLU A 174 -7.60 10.80 7.98
N TYR A 175 -7.89 9.88 8.87
CA TYR A 175 -9.19 9.25 9.01
C TYR A 175 -9.70 9.52 10.42
N LEU A 176 -10.86 10.16 10.49
CA LEU A 176 -11.56 10.43 11.74
C LEU A 176 -12.78 9.52 11.84
N GLN A 177 -12.83 8.69 12.87
CA GLN A 177 -14.01 7.89 13.14
C GLN A 177 -15.16 8.84 13.50
N ASN A 178 -16.23 8.83 12.69
CA ASN A 178 -17.44 9.56 13.02
C ASN A 178 -18.08 8.95 14.29
N ALA A 179 -18.44 9.82 15.24
CA ALA A 179 -19.09 9.43 16.49
C ALA A 179 -20.49 8.86 16.28
#